data_1285c6d7b16cfa5f23d15eb8cdcd43b3
#
_entry.id   1285c6d7b16cfa5f23d15eb8cdcd43b3
#
_cell.length_a   1.000
_cell.length_b   1.000
_cell.length_c   1.000
_cell.angle_alpha   90.00
_cell.angle_beta   90.00
_cell.angle_gamma   90.00
#
_symmetry.space_group_name_H-M   'P 1'
#
loop_
_entity.id
_entity.type
_entity.pdbx_description
1 polymer ?
#
loop_
_entity_poly.entity_id
_entity_poly.type
_entity_poly.pdbx_seq_one_letter_code
_entity_poly.pdbx_strand_id
1 'polypeptide(L)'
;MLCTTLHNLKAQADARFFENGYTVAARRGRDPAAGKNMIEKTTALPKILLESSPDWQDYELLDSGDGQKLERYGKYTLRRPEPEAVWRPALPERAWNNAHAVFRPSPEENGGHWETLRPVDERWQMRYKNMRFWTALSASRHLGVFPEQAAQWDWVTEQIQQAGKSEPISVLNLFGYTGLATLAAAAAGARVTHVDASKKVITWARENQELSGLSERPIRWIVDDALKFIQRDARRGTRYDGLILDPPKFGRGPKGEVWEFYRLLPSLLDACREVLAPRPRFVVLTAYAVKASALTLHYAIEEMMRGLNGQTEAGEVVLQEKSAGRILSLAIFGRWSSGR
;
A
#
# COMPACT_ATOMS: atom_id res chain seq x y z
N MET A 1 11.69 38.11 -30.51
CA MET A 1 10.40 37.65 -31.09
C MET A 1 10.42 36.12 -31.24
N LEU A 2 10.62 35.35 -30.17
CA LEU A 2 10.64 33.86 -30.22
C LEU A 2 10.26 33.24 -28.87
N CYS A 3 9.43 33.95 -28.07
CA CYS A 3 9.02 33.46 -26.74
C CYS A 3 7.50 33.30 -26.55
N THR A 4 6.70 33.46 -27.61
CA THR A 4 5.23 33.46 -27.49
C THR A 4 4.56 32.23 -28.11
N THR A 5 5.31 31.31 -28.74
CA THR A 5 4.76 30.19 -29.49
C THR A 5 4.78 28.86 -28.72
N LEU A 6 5.47 28.78 -27.59
CA LEU A 6 5.55 27.56 -26.76
C LEU A 6 4.48 27.46 -25.65
N HIS A 7 3.79 28.57 -25.35
CA HIS A 7 2.71 28.58 -24.34
C HIS A 7 1.35 28.09 -24.87
N ASN A 8 1.14 28.16 -26.18
CA ASN A 8 -0.15 27.76 -26.77
C ASN A 8 -0.24 26.27 -27.15
N LEU A 9 0.87 25.54 -27.19
CA LEU A 9 0.84 24.08 -27.45
C LEU A 9 0.64 23.23 -26.21
N LYS A 10 0.93 23.76 -25.02
CA LYS A 10 0.66 23.06 -23.75
C LYS A 10 -0.81 23.20 -23.30
N ALA A 11 -1.46 24.28 -23.63
CA ALA A 11 -2.88 24.52 -23.29
C ALA A 11 -3.86 23.71 -24.15
N GLN A 12 -3.46 23.25 -25.35
CA GLN A 12 -4.31 22.42 -26.20
C GLN A 12 -4.20 20.91 -25.96
N ALA A 13 -3.18 20.45 -25.22
CA ALA A 13 -3.05 19.04 -24.83
C ALA A 13 -3.88 18.70 -23.58
N ASP A 14 -4.10 19.65 -22.69
CA ASP A 14 -4.86 19.44 -21.45
C ASP A 14 -6.40 19.59 -21.63
N ALA A 15 -6.85 20.17 -22.76
CA ALA A 15 -8.29 20.38 -23.02
C ALA A 15 -8.99 19.18 -23.68
N ARG A 16 -8.27 18.14 -24.12
CA ARG A 16 -8.88 16.95 -24.76
C ARG A 16 -9.22 15.79 -23.83
N PHE A 17 -9.02 15.95 -22.53
CA PHE A 17 -9.30 14.88 -21.55
C PHE A 17 -10.65 15.01 -20.83
N PHE A 18 -11.45 16.06 -21.12
CA PHE A 18 -12.75 16.30 -20.46
C PHE A 18 -13.98 16.24 -21.37
N GLU A 19 -13.85 15.84 -22.64
CA GLU A 19 -14.99 15.67 -23.55
C GLU A 19 -15.25 14.21 -23.89
N ASN A 20 -15.66 13.41 -22.93
CA ASN A 20 -16.47 12.21 -23.18
C ASN A 20 -17.59 12.16 -22.11
N GLY A 21 -18.60 12.85 -22.39
CA GLY A 21 -20.00 12.70 -22.43
C GLY A 21 -20.65 11.79 -21.35
N TYR A 22 -20.95 12.34 -20.16
CA TYR A 22 -22.14 11.88 -19.44
C TYR A 22 -23.25 12.91 -19.63
N THR A 23 -24.05 12.72 -20.69
CA THR A 23 -25.29 13.43 -20.84
C THR A 23 -26.33 12.83 -19.90
N VAL A 24 -26.56 13.47 -18.76
CA VAL A 24 -27.71 13.16 -17.92
C VAL A 24 -28.95 13.70 -18.63
N ALA A 25 -29.70 12.83 -19.30
CA ALA A 25 -31.01 13.15 -19.86
C ALA A 25 -32.02 13.36 -18.72
N ALA A 26 -32.32 14.59 -18.41
CA ALA A 26 -33.45 14.96 -17.56
C ALA A 26 -34.78 14.65 -18.26
N ARG A 27 -35.37 13.49 -17.98
CA ARG A 27 -36.77 13.23 -18.30
C ARG A 27 -37.64 13.85 -17.22
N ARG A 28 -38.34 14.94 -17.57
CA ARG A 28 -39.50 15.43 -16.84
C ARG A 28 -40.67 14.50 -17.09
N GLY A 29 -41.12 13.81 -16.04
CA GLY A 29 -42.39 13.11 -15.95
C GLY A 29 -42.87 13.26 -14.51
N ARG A 30 -43.86 14.14 -14.29
CA ARG A 30 -44.57 14.26 -13.01
C ARG A 30 -45.54 13.11 -12.91
N ASP A 31 -45.43 12.30 -11.88
CA ASP A 31 -46.50 11.47 -11.36
C ASP A 31 -46.67 11.79 -9.85
N PRO A 32 -47.83 12.34 -9.42
CA PRO A 32 -48.01 12.84 -8.06
C PRO A 32 -48.71 11.83 -7.16
N ALA A 33 -48.25 10.59 -7.05
CA ALA A 33 -48.83 9.65 -6.11
C ALA A 33 -47.86 8.52 -5.72
N ALA A 34 -46.74 8.84 -5.11
CA ALA A 34 -45.98 7.88 -4.33
C ALA A 34 -45.45 8.59 -3.08
N GLY A 35 -46.30 8.64 -2.07
CA GLY A 35 -45.99 9.24 -0.80
C GLY A 35 -44.91 8.46 -0.02
N LYS A 36 -43.99 9.24 0.51
CA LYS A 36 -43.31 9.08 1.82
C LYS A 36 -42.86 7.69 2.20
N ASN A 37 -41.58 7.41 1.90
CA ASN A 37 -40.63 6.79 2.82
C ASN A 37 -39.21 6.92 2.24
N MET A 38 -38.76 8.13 1.97
CA MET A 38 -37.32 8.42 1.96
C MET A 38 -36.90 8.49 3.43
N ILE A 39 -36.47 7.37 3.96
CA ILE A 39 -35.65 7.37 5.17
C ILE A 39 -34.42 8.19 4.79
N GLU A 40 -34.34 9.42 5.29
CA GLU A 40 -33.08 10.17 5.35
C GLU A 40 -32.09 9.27 6.15
N LYS A 41 -31.33 8.44 5.44
CA LYS A 41 -30.11 7.92 5.99
C LYS A 41 -29.21 9.14 6.15
N THR A 42 -29.22 9.73 7.34
CA THR A 42 -28.15 10.61 7.79
C THR A 42 -26.91 9.77 7.81
N THR A 43 -26.24 9.66 6.66
CA THR A 43 -24.97 8.95 6.54
C THR A 43 -23.95 9.80 7.27
N ALA A 44 -23.56 9.36 8.47
CA ALA A 44 -22.46 9.99 9.19
C ALA A 44 -21.24 10.04 8.24
N LEU A 45 -20.52 11.16 8.25
CA LEU A 45 -19.32 11.30 7.44
C LEU A 45 -18.29 10.20 7.84
N PRO A 46 -17.59 9.63 6.86
CA PRO A 46 -16.51 8.69 7.14
C PRO A 46 -15.46 9.32 8.05
N LYS A 47 -15.00 8.58 9.05
CA LYS A 47 -13.86 9.00 9.89
C LYS A 47 -12.57 8.60 9.19
N ILE A 48 -11.62 9.54 9.12
CA ILE A 48 -10.28 9.26 8.61
C ILE A 48 -9.39 8.93 9.79
N LEU A 49 -8.77 7.75 9.73
CA LEU A 49 -7.89 7.21 10.77
C LEU A 49 -6.43 7.56 10.47
N LEU A 50 -5.63 7.75 11.52
CA LEU A 50 -4.18 7.76 11.43
C LEU A 50 -3.66 6.50 12.11
N GLU A 51 -3.00 5.65 11.34
CA GLU A 51 -2.53 4.35 11.81
C GLU A 51 -1.00 4.32 11.82
N SER A 52 -0.44 4.02 12.99
CA SER A 52 1.01 3.88 13.17
C SER A 52 1.32 2.60 13.92
N SER A 53 2.55 2.12 13.77
CA SER A 53 3.09 1.03 14.58
C SER A 53 4.26 1.56 15.40
N PRO A 54 4.05 1.87 16.69
CA PRO A 54 5.07 2.47 17.55
C PRO A 54 6.14 1.45 18.00
N ASP A 55 5.87 0.15 17.85
CA ASP A 55 6.66 -0.92 18.49
C ASP A 55 7.87 -1.39 17.67
N TRP A 56 8.34 -0.59 16.72
CA TRP A 56 9.54 -0.88 15.98
C TRP A 56 10.79 -0.81 16.87
N GLN A 57 11.56 -1.90 16.97
CA GLN A 57 12.84 -1.92 17.67
C GLN A 57 14.01 -1.57 16.73
N ASP A 58 13.95 -2.05 15.50
CA ASP A 58 15.05 -1.91 14.53
C ASP A 58 14.82 -0.76 13.52
N TYR A 59 13.72 -0.02 13.65
CA TYR A 59 13.43 1.16 12.82
C TYR A 59 13.01 2.35 13.69
N GLU A 60 13.42 3.56 13.28
CA GLU A 60 12.93 4.84 13.82
C GLU A 60 12.96 5.91 12.72
N LEU A 61 11.90 6.70 12.63
CA LEU A 61 11.95 8.01 11.97
C LEU A 61 12.57 8.99 12.97
N LEU A 62 13.84 9.36 12.75
CA LEU A 62 14.59 10.20 13.67
C LEU A 62 14.17 11.66 13.55
N ASP A 63 14.00 12.16 12.31
CA ASP A 63 13.65 13.54 12.00
C ASP A 63 13.14 13.64 10.55
N SER A 64 12.43 14.72 10.25
CA SER A 64 11.98 15.03 8.89
C SER A 64 11.99 16.55 8.66
N GLY A 65 12.15 16.96 7.41
CA GLY A 65 12.12 18.35 7.01
C GLY A 65 12.97 18.65 5.78
N ASP A 66 12.76 19.84 5.21
CA ASP A 66 13.45 20.32 3.99
C ASP A 66 13.41 19.29 2.84
N GLY A 67 12.25 18.62 2.67
CA GLY A 67 12.03 17.63 1.63
C GLY A 67 12.74 16.30 1.85
N GLN A 68 13.17 15.99 3.07
CA GLN A 68 13.93 14.79 3.42
C GLN A 68 13.46 14.16 4.73
N LYS A 69 13.85 12.90 4.94
CA LYS A 69 13.72 12.20 6.20
C LYS A 69 15.03 11.53 6.59
N LEU A 70 15.31 11.55 7.89
CA LEU A 70 16.43 10.90 8.53
C LEU A 70 15.87 9.70 9.33
N GLU A 71 16.34 8.50 9.00
CA GLU A 71 15.77 7.26 9.51
C GLU A 71 16.87 6.32 10.01
N ARG A 72 16.58 5.55 11.05
CA ARG A 72 17.41 4.44 11.48
C ARG A 72 16.84 3.13 10.98
N TYR A 73 17.68 2.34 10.29
CA TYR A 73 17.40 0.99 9.82
C TYR A 73 18.41 0.01 10.44
N GLY A 74 18.02 -0.67 11.51
CA GLY A 74 18.93 -1.48 12.32
C GLY A 74 20.03 -0.61 12.93
N LYS A 75 21.28 -0.87 12.58
CA LYS A 75 22.45 -0.10 13.02
C LYS A 75 22.81 1.11 12.14
N TYR A 76 22.11 1.30 11.01
CA TYR A 76 22.43 2.35 10.04
C TYR A 76 21.45 3.51 10.08
N THR A 77 21.98 4.72 9.97
CA THR A 77 21.20 5.96 9.78
C THR A 77 21.25 6.35 8.32
N LEU A 78 20.10 6.59 7.71
CA LEU A 78 19.96 6.84 6.28
C LEU A 78 19.18 8.13 6.03
N ARG A 79 19.52 8.85 4.95
CA ARG A 79 18.75 10.00 4.47
C ARG A 79 18.08 9.66 3.17
N ARG A 80 16.79 9.97 3.08
CA ARG A 80 15.99 9.75 1.86
C ARG A 80 15.12 10.96 1.54
N PRO A 81 14.80 11.19 0.25
CA PRO A 81 13.84 12.21 -0.14
C PRO A 81 12.46 11.94 0.47
N GLU A 82 11.84 13.01 0.98
CA GLU A 82 10.46 13.04 1.43
C GLU A 82 9.84 14.41 1.11
N PRO A 83 9.37 14.62 -0.12
CA PRO A 83 8.90 15.93 -0.59
C PRO A 83 7.76 16.52 0.24
N GLU A 84 6.99 15.68 0.95
CA GLU A 84 5.88 16.13 1.79
C GLU A 84 6.35 16.74 3.11
N ALA A 85 7.59 16.50 3.53
CA ALA A 85 8.21 17.12 4.71
C ALA A 85 8.68 18.56 4.41
N VAL A 86 7.73 19.48 4.21
CA VAL A 86 7.98 20.88 3.81
C VAL A 86 8.42 21.80 4.97
N TRP A 87 8.42 21.30 6.18
CA TRP A 87 8.86 22.01 7.38
C TRP A 87 10.39 21.93 7.57
N ARG A 88 10.91 22.69 8.53
CA ARG A 88 12.34 22.65 8.87
C ARG A 88 12.63 21.45 9.78
N PRO A 89 13.77 20.78 9.62
CA PRO A 89 14.25 19.76 10.54
C PRO A 89 14.32 20.26 12.00
N ALA A 90 14.05 19.39 12.95
CA ALA A 90 14.19 19.70 14.36
C ALA A 90 15.61 19.38 14.89
N LEU A 91 16.25 18.35 14.32
CA LEU A 91 17.61 18.01 14.70
C LEU A 91 18.64 18.95 14.03
N PRO A 92 19.77 19.21 14.70
CA PRO A 92 20.82 20.03 14.12
C PRO A 92 21.46 19.32 12.92
N GLU A 93 22.02 20.12 12.01
CA GLU A 93 22.67 19.65 10.77
C GLU A 93 23.71 18.54 10.99
N ARG A 94 24.44 18.61 12.11
CA ARG A 94 25.42 17.55 12.48
C ARG A 94 24.80 16.17 12.61
N ALA A 95 23.54 16.06 13.04
CA ALA A 95 22.84 14.78 13.14
C ALA A 95 22.54 14.19 11.75
N TRP A 96 22.14 15.04 10.81
CA TRP A 96 21.90 14.70 9.43
C TRP A 96 23.17 14.35 8.67
N ASN A 97 24.28 15.07 8.93
CA ASN A 97 25.59 14.80 8.33
C ASN A 97 26.25 13.52 8.88
N ASN A 98 25.72 12.98 9.97
CA ASN A 98 26.17 11.72 10.56
C ASN A 98 25.54 10.47 9.91
N ALA A 99 24.73 10.63 8.87
CA ALA A 99 24.15 9.51 8.13
C ALA A 99 25.20 8.57 7.53
N HIS A 100 24.87 7.29 7.42
CA HIS A 100 25.76 6.28 6.78
C HIS A 100 25.61 6.34 5.26
N ALA A 101 24.40 6.58 4.76
CA ALA A 101 24.15 6.72 3.33
C ALA A 101 23.02 7.71 3.04
N VAL A 102 23.06 8.30 1.85
CA VAL A 102 22.09 9.27 1.35
C VAL A 102 21.60 8.79 -0.01
N PHE A 103 20.29 8.74 -0.20
CA PHE A 103 19.72 8.48 -1.51
C PHE A 103 19.71 9.78 -2.33
N ARG A 104 20.35 9.75 -3.49
CA ARG A 104 20.39 10.84 -4.46
C ARG A 104 19.41 10.51 -5.59
N PRO A 105 18.29 11.22 -5.70
CA PRO A 105 17.36 11.01 -6.81
C PRO A 105 18.01 11.42 -8.14
N SER A 106 17.71 10.67 -9.19
CA SER A 106 18.00 11.09 -10.56
C SER A 106 16.86 11.94 -11.13
N PRO A 107 17.08 12.67 -12.24
CA PRO A 107 16.02 13.38 -12.95
C PRO A 107 14.90 12.45 -13.48
N GLU A 108 15.19 11.16 -13.65
CA GLU A 108 14.23 10.15 -14.08
C GLU A 108 13.30 9.79 -12.92
N GLU A 109 12.00 9.72 -13.18
CA GLU A 109 10.97 9.35 -12.17
C GLU A 109 11.32 8.01 -11.53
N ASN A 110 11.49 8.01 -10.19
CA ASN A 110 11.86 6.87 -9.35
C ASN A 110 13.30 6.33 -9.49
N GLY A 111 14.16 6.98 -10.28
CA GLY A 111 15.58 6.64 -10.39
C GLY A 111 16.43 7.30 -9.31
N GLY A 112 17.64 6.79 -9.12
CA GLY A 112 18.65 7.36 -8.21
C GLY A 112 19.70 6.35 -7.79
N HIS A 113 20.56 6.78 -6.88
CA HIS A 113 21.60 5.93 -6.31
C HIS A 113 21.84 6.27 -4.84
N TRP A 114 22.41 5.32 -4.12
CA TRP A 114 22.88 5.54 -2.77
C TRP A 114 24.34 6.03 -2.78
N GLU A 115 24.55 7.19 -2.19
CA GLU A 115 25.89 7.69 -1.85
C GLU A 115 26.21 7.19 -0.44
N THR A 116 27.18 6.29 -0.33
CA THR A 116 27.64 5.74 0.95
C THR A 116 28.68 6.67 1.55
N LEU A 117 28.37 7.26 2.70
CA LEU A 117 29.28 8.17 3.42
C LEU A 117 30.14 7.45 4.45
N ARG A 118 29.68 6.27 4.91
CA ARG A 118 30.34 5.38 5.87
C ARG A 118 30.09 3.94 5.47
N PRO A 119 30.90 2.97 5.92
CA PRO A 119 30.69 1.56 5.60
C PRO A 119 29.27 1.10 5.95
N VAL A 120 28.60 0.47 4.98
CA VAL A 120 27.30 -0.18 5.11
C VAL A 120 27.43 -1.58 4.55
N ASP A 121 26.92 -2.58 5.28
CA ASP A 121 26.91 -3.96 4.80
C ASP A 121 26.06 -4.05 3.52
N GLU A 122 26.39 -4.97 2.64
CA GLU A 122 25.60 -5.23 1.43
C GLU A 122 24.14 -5.57 1.78
N ARG A 123 23.98 -6.38 2.84
CA ARG A 123 22.67 -6.73 3.40
C ARG A 123 22.79 -6.82 4.93
N TRP A 124 21.74 -6.44 5.63
CA TRP A 124 21.65 -6.61 7.08
C TRP A 124 20.27 -7.06 7.49
N GLN A 125 20.18 -7.69 8.65
CA GLN A 125 18.92 -8.15 9.21
C GLN A 125 18.24 -7.06 10.01
N MET A 126 16.93 -7.02 9.89
CA MET A 126 16.04 -6.28 10.76
C MET A 126 14.93 -7.18 11.26
N ARG A 127 14.26 -6.75 12.31
CA ARG A 127 13.12 -7.47 12.87
C ARG A 127 11.97 -6.53 13.17
N TYR A 128 10.78 -7.09 13.08
CA TYR A 128 9.54 -6.52 13.58
C TYR A 128 8.77 -7.61 14.33
N LYS A 129 8.55 -7.44 15.65
CA LYS A 129 7.98 -8.49 16.50
C LYS A 129 8.75 -9.82 16.31
N ASN A 130 8.09 -10.89 15.87
CA ASN A 130 8.68 -12.20 15.65
C ASN A 130 9.23 -12.41 14.23
N MET A 131 9.05 -11.47 13.32
CA MET A 131 9.57 -11.55 11.97
C MET A 131 11.00 -11.04 11.90
N ARG A 132 11.85 -11.74 11.14
CA ARG A 132 13.20 -11.32 10.74
C ARG A 132 13.24 -11.22 9.22
N PHE A 133 13.93 -10.21 8.73
CA PHE A 133 13.99 -9.98 7.29
C PHE A 133 15.26 -9.24 6.90
N TRP A 134 15.63 -9.42 5.65
CA TRP A 134 16.76 -8.76 5.04
C TRP A 134 16.41 -7.35 4.56
N THR A 135 17.33 -6.44 4.77
CA THR A 135 17.35 -5.09 4.21
C THR A 135 18.66 -4.85 3.46
N ALA A 136 18.61 -4.00 2.42
CA ALA A 136 19.76 -3.64 1.61
C ALA A 136 19.58 -2.26 0.98
N LEU A 137 20.69 -1.58 0.68
CA LEU A 137 20.69 -0.42 -0.21
C LEU A 137 20.46 -0.93 -1.65
N SER A 138 19.22 -0.84 -2.12
CA SER A 138 18.85 -1.28 -3.46
C SER A 138 18.97 -0.18 -4.49
N ALA A 139 18.87 -0.49 -5.79
CA ALA A 139 18.88 0.51 -6.85
C ALA A 139 17.71 1.51 -6.78
N SER A 140 16.72 1.24 -5.98
CA SER A 140 15.63 2.15 -5.63
C SER A 140 15.86 2.78 -4.26
N ARG A 141 15.06 3.82 -3.93
CA ARG A 141 15.04 4.39 -2.57
C ARG A 141 14.51 3.45 -1.49
N HIS A 142 13.91 2.31 -1.87
CA HIS A 142 13.31 1.34 -0.95
C HIS A 142 14.34 0.28 -0.55
N LEU A 143 14.34 -0.08 0.74
CA LEU A 143 15.34 -0.96 1.35
C LEU A 143 14.85 -2.41 1.53
N GLY A 144 13.75 -2.78 0.88
CA GLY A 144 13.13 -4.09 1.08
C GLY A 144 12.03 -4.07 2.14
N VAL A 145 11.77 -2.93 2.76
CA VAL A 145 10.71 -2.76 3.77
C VAL A 145 10.08 -1.38 3.69
N PHE A 146 8.80 -1.31 3.99
CA PHE A 146 8.01 -0.11 4.21
C PHE A 146 7.58 -0.13 5.68
N PRO A 147 8.31 0.56 6.58
CA PRO A 147 8.09 0.45 8.03
C PRO A 147 6.69 0.87 8.46
N GLU A 148 6.09 1.83 7.78
CA GLU A 148 4.73 2.31 8.02
C GLU A 148 3.68 1.22 7.83
N GLN A 149 3.93 0.25 6.95
CA GLN A 149 3.03 -0.88 6.70
C GLN A 149 2.87 -1.82 7.92
N ALA A 150 3.72 -1.71 8.91
CA ALA A 150 3.63 -2.54 10.11
C ALA A 150 2.27 -2.41 10.82
N ALA A 151 1.64 -1.24 10.77
CA ALA A 151 0.29 -1.05 11.28
C ALA A 151 -0.75 -1.93 10.56
N GLN A 152 -0.62 -2.09 9.23
CA GLN A 152 -1.50 -2.96 8.46
C GLN A 152 -1.17 -4.45 8.70
N TRP A 153 0.11 -4.82 8.91
CA TRP A 153 0.46 -6.20 9.27
C TRP A 153 -0.15 -6.60 10.60
N ASP A 154 -0.15 -5.70 11.57
CA ASP A 154 -0.76 -5.93 12.88
C ASP A 154 -2.27 -6.08 12.76
N TRP A 155 -2.93 -5.18 12.03
CA TRP A 155 -4.36 -5.27 11.80
C TRP A 155 -4.76 -6.58 11.08
N VAL A 156 -4.02 -6.98 10.03
CA VAL A 156 -4.23 -8.26 9.33
C VAL A 156 -4.06 -9.45 10.28
N THR A 157 -3.03 -9.41 11.12
CA THR A 157 -2.79 -10.44 12.14
C THR A 157 -3.98 -10.57 13.09
N GLU A 158 -4.52 -9.46 13.56
CA GLU A 158 -5.71 -9.44 14.43
C GLU A 158 -6.94 -10.02 13.72
N GLN A 159 -7.20 -9.65 12.46
CA GLN A 159 -8.32 -10.20 11.69
C GLN A 159 -8.22 -11.72 11.54
N ILE A 160 -7.01 -12.25 11.27
CA ILE A 160 -6.77 -13.69 11.15
C ILE A 160 -7.00 -14.40 12.49
N GLN A 161 -6.50 -13.85 13.59
CA GLN A 161 -6.66 -14.42 14.92
C GLN A 161 -8.12 -14.42 15.38
N GLN A 162 -8.89 -13.39 15.04
CA GLN A 162 -10.33 -13.28 15.35
C GLN A 162 -11.18 -14.25 14.52
N ALA A 163 -10.71 -14.72 13.36
CA ALA A 163 -11.43 -15.71 12.54
C ALA A 163 -11.60 -17.07 13.20
N GLY A 164 -10.87 -17.33 14.29
CA GLY A 164 -10.92 -18.60 15.03
C GLY A 164 -9.92 -19.63 14.51
N LYS A 165 -9.77 -20.74 15.27
CA LYS A 165 -8.74 -21.75 15.01
C LYS A 165 -9.26 -23.04 14.34
N SER A 166 -10.55 -23.11 13.98
CA SER A 166 -11.13 -24.34 13.44
C SER A 166 -10.51 -24.77 12.11
N GLU A 167 -10.25 -23.82 11.22
CA GLU A 167 -9.50 -24.04 9.97
C GLU A 167 -8.67 -22.79 9.60
N PRO A 168 -7.48 -22.98 9.01
CA PRO A 168 -6.69 -21.86 8.51
C PRO A 168 -7.42 -21.13 7.38
N ILE A 169 -7.58 -19.82 7.52
CA ILE A 169 -8.17 -19.00 6.46
C ILE A 169 -7.21 -18.84 5.27
N SER A 170 -7.80 -18.68 4.10
CA SER A 170 -7.07 -18.43 2.85
C SER A 170 -6.90 -16.93 2.60
N VAL A 171 -5.67 -16.46 2.45
CA VAL A 171 -5.36 -15.05 2.21
C VAL A 171 -4.63 -14.89 0.88
N LEU A 172 -5.05 -13.92 0.06
CA LEU A 172 -4.35 -13.51 -1.15
C LEU A 172 -3.66 -12.18 -0.90
N ASN A 173 -2.36 -12.12 -1.16
CA ASN A 173 -1.56 -10.90 -1.14
C ASN A 173 -1.10 -10.57 -2.57
N LEU A 174 -1.61 -9.49 -3.15
CA LEU A 174 -1.24 -8.98 -4.48
C LEU A 174 -0.29 -7.79 -4.34
N PHE A 175 0.71 -7.71 -5.23
CA PHE A 175 1.82 -6.76 -5.17
C PHE A 175 2.61 -6.91 -3.86
N GLY A 176 2.85 -8.17 -3.46
CA GLY A 176 3.29 -8.51 -2.10
C GLY A 176 4.73 -8.17 -1.77
N TYR A 177 5.53 -7.66 -2.74
CA TYR A 177 6.91 -7.20 -2.58
C TYR A 177 7.78 -8.25 -1.86
N THR A 178 8.61 -7.84 -0.89
CA THR A 178 9.51 -8.72 -0.12
C THR A 178 8.80 -9.61 0.90
N GLY A 179 7.47 -9.62 0.91
CA GLY A 179 6.63 -10.61 1.59
C GLY A 179 6.30 -10.32 3.04
N LEU A 180 6.60 -9.16 3.62
CA LEU A 180 6.42 -8.95 5.07
C LEU A 180 4.95 -9.07 5.51
N ALA A 181 3.99 -8.52 4.73
CA ALA A 181 2.57 -8.71 5.00
C ALA A 181 2.14 -10.19 4.88
N THR A 182 2.73 -10.93 3.92
CA THR A 182 2.54 -12.38 3.77
C THR A 182 3.06 -13.15 4.99
N LEU A 183 4.25 -12.79 5.47
CA LEU A 183 4.85 -13.45 6.64
C LEU A 183 4.04 -13.18 7.91
N ALA A 184 3.53 -11.94 8.10
CA ALA A 184 2.65 -11.61 9.22
C ALA A 184 1.36 -12.46 9.18
N ALA A 185 0.72 -12.55 8.02
CA ALA A 185 -0.48 -13.38 7.83
C ALA A 185 -0.20 -14.88 8.06
N ALA A 186 0.90 -15.41 7.54
CA ALA A 186 1.29 -16.80 7.70
C ALA A 186 1.67 -17.13 9.16
N ALA A 187 2.36 -16.22 9.85
CA ALA A 187 2.67 -16.35 11.28
C ALA A 187 1.39 -16.40 12.13
N ALA A 188 0.37 -15.61 11.75
CA ALA A 188 -0.95 -15.61 12.38
C ALA A 188 -1.77 -16.89 12.11
N GLY A 189 -1.34 -17.76 11.19
CA GLY A 189 -1.96 -19.06 10.92
C GLY A 189 -2.70 -19.16 9.59
N ALA A 190 -2.63 -18.17 8.71
CA ALA A 190 -3.27 -18.22 7.39
C ALA A 190 -2.49 -19.09 6.39
N ARG A 191 -3.20 -19.64 5.41
CA ARG A 191 -2.63 -20.13 4.14
C ARG A 191 -2.56 -18.93 3.19
N VAL A 192 -1.37 -18.56 2.71
CA VAL A 192 -1.19 -17.36 1.93
C VAL A 192 -0.78 -17.66 0.49
N THR A 193 -1.48 -17.05 -0.47
CA THR A 193 -1.01 -16.95 -1.84
C THR A 193 -0.41 -15.56 -2.03
N HIS A 194 0.88 -15.50 -2.32
CA HIS A 194 1.63 -14.28 -2.54
C HIS A 194 1.93 -14.11 -4.03
N VAL A 195 1.58 -12.98 -4.59
CA VAL A 195 1.78 -12.66 -6.01
C VAL A 195 2.56 -11.36 -6.15
N ASP A 196 3.66 -11.43 -6.88
CA ASP A 196 4.43 -10.25 -7.30
C ASP A 196 4.99 -10.46 -8.72
N ALA A 197 5.16 -9.38 -9.48
CA ALA A 197 5.66 -9.43 -10.84
C ALA A 197 7.17 -9.72 -10.93
N SER A 198 7.93 -9.45 -9.87
CA SER A 198 9.38 -9.51 -9.84
C SER A 198 9.89 -10.82 -9.25
N LYS A 199 10.54 -11.64 -10.11
CA LYS A 199 11.20 -12.87 -9.63
C LYS A 199 12.25 -12.60 -8.56
N LYS A 200 13.02 -11.49 -8.68
CA LYS A 200 14.03 -11.10 -7.70
C LYS A 200 13.41 -10.81 -6.33
N VAL A 201 12.29 -10.12 -6.32
CA VAL A 201 11.55 -9.77 -5.10
C VAL A 201 10.94 -11.02 -4.45
N ILE A 202 10.37 -11.94 -5.24
CA ILE A 202 9.89 -13.24 -4.73
C ILE A 202 11.02 -14.07 -4.11
N THR A 203 12.22 -14.07 -4.70
CA THR A 203 13.39 -14.74 -4.10
C THR A 203 13.71 -14.13 -2.74
N TRP A 204 13.75 -12.80 -2.65
CA TRP A 204 13.97 -12.09 -1.38
C TRP A 204 12.87 -12.41 -0.33
N ALA A 205 11.61 -12.49 -0.76
CA ALA A 205 10.50 -12.84 0.12
C ALA A 205 10.63 -14.26 0.70
N ARG A 206 11.12 -15.23 -0.09
CA ARG A 206 11.42 -16.59 0.41
C ARG A 206 12.58 -16.62 1.39
N GLU A 207 13.64 -15.86 1.14
CA GLU A 207 14.75 -15.72 2.10
C GLU A 207 14.27 -15.10 3.42
N ASN A 208 13.32 -14.15 3.36
CA ASN A 208 12.69 -13.59 4.56
C ASN A 208 11.82 -14.62 5.29
N GLN A 209 11.13 -15.52 4.56
CA GLN A 209 10.39 -16.63 5.15
C GLN A 209 11.31 -17.57 5.95
N GLU A 210 12.43 -17.98 5.36
CA GLU A 210 13.43 -18.83 5.99
C GLU A 210 14.02 -18.15 7.23
N LEU A 211 14.45 -16.88 7.09
CA LEU A 211 15.04 -16.09 8.18
C LEU A 211 14.07 -15.89 9.35
N SER A 212 12.78 -15.79 9.07
CA SER A 212 11.72 -15.69 10.09
C SER A 212 11.34 -17.03 10.73
N GLY A 213 11.96 -18.16 10.32
CA GLY A 213 11.61 -19.49 10.82
C GLY A 213 10.21 -19.96 10.41
N LEU A 214 9.70 -19.48 9.27
CA LEU A 214 8.35 -19.77 8.78
C LEU A 214 8.34 -20.74 7.57
N SER A 215 9.41 -21.50 7.35
CA SER A 215 9.55 -22.40 6.18
C SER A 215 8.42 -23.42 6.07
N GLU A 216 7.90 -23.90 7.22
CA GLU A 216 6.80 -24.87 7.28
C GLU A 216 5.40 -24.22 7.11
N ARG A 217 5.31 -22.89 7.05
CA ARG A 217 4.02 -22.23 6.84
C ARG A 217 3.58 -22.32 5.38
N PRO A 218 2.29 -22.58 5.13
CA PRO A 218 1.78 -22.80 3.77
C PRO A 218 1.69 -21.47 2.99
N ILE A 219 2.78 -21.10 2.33
CA ILE A 219 2.85 -19.92 1.46
C ILE A 219 3.09 -20.37 0.01
N ARG A 220 2.19 -19.97 -0.86
CA ARG A 220 2.32 -20.18 -2.31
C ARG A 220 2.89 -18.92 -2.96
N TRP A 221 4.13 -19.00 -3.43
CA TRP A 221 4.85 -17.90 -4.07
C TRP A 221 4.64 -17.91 -5.59
N ILE A 222 4.14 -16.81 -6.15
CA ILE A 222 3.76 -16.69 -7.56
C ILE A 222 4.45 -15.47 -8.19
N VAL A 223 5.19 -15.69 -9.30
CA VAL A 223 5.71 -14.62 -10.15
C VAL A 223 4.70 -14.40 -11.28
N ASP A 224 3.89 -13.35 -11.22
CA ASP A 224 2.86 -13.06 -12.22
C ASP A 224 2.38 -11.60 -12.16
N ASP A 225 1.67 -11.17 -13.20
CA ASP A 225 0.86 -9.96 -13.18
C ASP A 225 -0.36 -10.16 -12.27
N ALA A 226 -0.54 -9.23 -11.31
CA ALA A 226 -1.57 -9.36 -10.28
C ALA A 226 -2.99 -9.43 -10.86
N LEU A 227 -3.33 -8.57 -11.84
CA LEU A 227 -4.65 -8.54 -12.44
C LEU A 227 -4.94 -9.82 -13.25
N LYS A 228 -3.97 -10.26 -14.05
CA LYS A 228 -4.11 -11.52 -14.81
C LYS A 228 -4.21 -12.72 -13.89
N PHE A 229 -3.44 -12.74 -12.80
CA PHE A 229 -3.50 -13.81 -11.82
C PHE A 229 -4.90 -13.92 -11.21
N ILE A 230 -5.42 -12.83 -10.65
CA ILE A 230 -6.71 -12.86 -9.94
C ILE A 230 -7.87 -13.18 -10.89
N GLN A 231 -7.85 -12.67 -12.14
CA GLN A 231 -8.85 -13.01 -13.14
C GLN A 231 -8.82 -14.50 -13.52
N ARG A 232 -7.65 -15.16 -13.50
CA ARG A 232 -7.56 -16.62 -13.70
C ARG A 232 -8.12 -17.38 -12.50
N ASP A 233 -7.82 -16.93 -11.30
CA ASP A 233 -8.33 -17.58 -10.08
C ASP A 233 -9.85 -17.41 -9.95
N ALA A 234 -10.41 -16.27 -10.37
CA ALA A 234 -11.86 -16.06 -10.46
C ALA A 234 -12.51 -17.10 -11.41
N ARG A 235 -11.97 -17.27 -12.63
CA ARG A 235 -12.46 -18.29 -13.59
C ARG A 235 -12.33 -19.73 -13.08
N ARG A 236 -11.36 -20.02 -12.19
CA ARG A 236 -11.19 -21.34 -11.55
C ARG A 236 -12.09 -21.55 -10.35
N GLY A 237 -12.84 -20.53 -9.95
CA GLY A 237 -13.67 -20.59 -8.76
C GLY A 237 -12.89 -20.60 -7.45
N THR A 238 -11.61 -20.20 -7.46
CA THR A 238 -10.81 -20.06 -6.22
C THR A 238 -11.42 -19.02 -5.30
N ARG A 239 -11.38 -19.24 -3.97
CA ARG A 239 -11.94 -18.35 -2.96
C ARG A 239 -10.92 -18.02 -1.89
N TYR A 240 -10.96 -16.76 -1.44
CA TYR A 240 -10.11 -16.23 -0.38
C TYR A 240 -10.95 -15.57 0.71
N ASP A 241 -10.56 -15.81 1.96
CA ASP A 241 -11.21 -15.22 3.14
C ASP A 241 -10.68 -13.81 3.43
N GLY A 242 -9.44 -13.51 3.02
CA GLY A 242 -8.81 -12.22 3.20
C GLY A 242 -8.02 -11.78 1.97
N LEU A 243 -8.00 -10.46 1.69
CA LEU A 243 -7.24 -9.86 0.61
C LEU A 243 -6.33 -8.76 1.16
N ILE A 244 -5.07 -8.75 0.71
CA ILE A 244 -4.07 -7.70 0.97
C ILE A 244 -3.64 -7.16 -0.39
N LEU A 245 -3.81 -5.85 -0.62
CA LEU A 245 -3.60 -5.20 -1.89
C LEU A 245 -2.70 -3.97 -1.69
N ASP A 246 -1.56 -3.93 -2.37
CA ASP A 246 -0.63 -2.80 -2.31
C ASP A 246 -0.15 -2.39 -3.72
N PRO A 247 -1.10 -2.01 -4.62
CA PRO A 247 -0.77 -1.68 -5.98
C PRO A 247 0.07 -0.40 -6.07
N PRO A 248 1.17 -0.41 -6.84
CA PRO A 248 1.95 0.80 -7.08
C PRO A 248 1.15 1.78 -7.96
N LYS A 249 1.54 3.06 -7.96
CA LYS A 249 0.98 4.06 -8.89
C LYS A 249 1.16 3.62 -10.35
N PHE A 250 2.33 3.07 -10.68
CA PHE A 250 2.68 2.51 -11.98
C PHE A 250 3.59 1.29 -11.79
N GLY A 251 3.43 0.27 -12.66
CA GLY A 251 4.23 -0.95 -12.62
C GLY A 251 4.27 -1.69 -13.94
N ARG A 252 5.15 -2.70 -14.02
CA ARG A 252 5.23 -3.61 -15.17
C ARG A 252 5.15 -5.06 -14.68
N GLY A 253 4.31 -5.83 -15.34
CA GLY A 253 4.23 -7.28 -15.16
C GLY A 253 5.41 -8.00 -15.77
N PRO A 254 5.58 -9.31 -15.48
CA PRO A 254 6.74 -10.10 -15.89
C PRO A 254 6.83 -10.31 -17.41
N LYS A 255 5.76 -10.07 -18.16
CA LYS A 255 5.69 -10.19 -19.63
C LYS A 255 5.47 -8.83 -20.30
N GLY A 256 5.77 -7.72 -19.61
CA GLY A 256 5.60 -6.37 -20.12
C GLY A 256 4.20 -5.77 -19.95
N GLU A 257 3.32 -6.42 -19.20
CA GLU A 257 2.03 -5.85 -18.80
C GLU A 257 2.23 -4.49 -18.15
N VAL A 258 1.32 -3.55 -18.38
CA VAL A 258 1.39 -2.22 -17.81
C VAL A 258 0.29 -2.07 -16.76
N TRP A 259 0.71 -1.86 -15.53
CA TRP A 259 -0.16 -1.45 -14.44
C TRP A 259 -0.17 0.07 -14.33
N GLU A 260 -1.36 0.63 -14.24
CA GLU A 260 -1.60 2.05 -13.97
C GLU A 260 -2.78 2.17 -12.98
N PHE A 261 -2.53 2.76 -11.83
CA PHE A 261 -3.43 2.71 -10.67
C PHE A 261 -4.86 3.13 -11.01
N TYR A 262 -5.06 4.37 -11.47
CA TYR A 262 -6.42 4.88 -11.70
C TYR A 262 -7.18 4.16 -12.81
N ARG A 263 -6.49 3.67 -13.81
CA ARG A 263 -7.09 2.98 -14.95
C ARG A 263 -7.49 1.54 -14.62
N LEU A 264 -6.68 0.84 -13.82
CA LEU A 264 -6.84 -0.60 -13.61
C LEU A 264 -7.38 -0.97 -12.23
N LEU A 265 -7.38 -0.05 -11.26
CA LEU A 265 -7.92 -0.31 -9.93
C LEU A 265 -9.38 -0.79 -9.96
N PRO A 266 -10.31 -0.19 -10.72
CA PRO A 266 -11.69 -0.70 -10.79
C PRO A 266 -11.75 -2.16 -11.22
N SER A 267 -11.06 -2.53 -12.31
CA SER A 267 -11.03 -3.91 -12.79
C SER A 267 -10.35 -4.88 -11.81
N LEU A 268 -9.36 -4.41 -11.04
CA LEU A 268 -8.75 -5.20 -9.99
C LEU A 268 -9.76 -5.48 -8.87
N LEU A 269 -10.50 -4.46 -8.41
CA LEU A 269 -11.49 -4.59 -7.35
C LEU A 269 -12.67 -5.49 -7.77
N ASP A 270 -13.13 -5.40 -9.02
CA ASP A 270 -14.13 -6.29 -9.59
C ASP A 270 -13.66 -7.76 -9.52
N ALA A 271 -12.45 -8.04 -9.98
CA ALA A 271 -11.86 -9.37 -9.92
C ALA A 271 -11.62 -9.84 -8.47
N CYS A 272 -11.25 -8.92 -7.57
CA CYS A 272 -11.15 -9.19 -6.14
C CYS A 272 -12.49 -9.61 -5.54
N ARG A 273 -13.58 -8.93 -5.92
CA ARG A 273 -14.92 -9.29 -5.48
C ARG A 273 -15.31 -10.71 -5.89
N GLU A 274 -14.95 -11.13 -7.10
CA GLU A 274 -15.25 -12.46 -7.62
C GLU A 274 -14.54 -13.61 -6.88
N VAL A 275 -13.35 -13.35 -6.30
CA VAL A 275 -12.59 -14.37 -5.56
C VAL A 275 -12.82 -14.35 -4.06
N LEU A 276 -13.65 -13.46 -3.54
CA LEU A 276 -13.99 -13.49 -2.12
C LEU A 276 -14.80 -14.75 -1.76
N ALA A 277 -14.48 -15.32 -0.62
CA ALA A 277 -15.30 -16.36 -0.01
C ALA A 277 -16.73 -15.84 0.28
N PRO A 278 -17.75 -16.68 0.40
CA PRO A 278 -19.10 -16.26 0.72
C PRO A 278 -19.21 -15.45 2.04
N ARG A 279 -18.32 -15.70 2.98
CA ARG A 279 -18.18 -14.99 4.25
C ARG A 279 -16.72 -14.52 4.42
N PRO A 280 -16.31 -13.50 3.68
CA PRO A 280 -14.93 -13.00 3.78
C PRO A 280 -14.67 -12.39 5.14
N ARG A 281 -13.42 -12.33 5.55
CA ARG A 281 -13.00 -11.79 6.84
C ARG A 281 -12.51 -10.38 6.74
N PHE A 282 -11.65 -10.10 5.76
CA PHE A 282 -11.10 -8.76 5.59
C PHE A 282 -10.64 -8.48 4.15
N VAL A 283 -10.55 -7.20 3.85
CA VAL A 283 -9.84 -6.65 2.69
C VAL A 283 -9.06 -5.43 3.17
N VAL A 284 -7.82 -5.30 2.76
CA VAL A 284 -7.03 -4.08 2.95
C VAL A 284 -6.38 -3.68 1.63
N LEU A 285 -6.54 -2.41 1.27
CA LEU A 285 -5.96 -1.77 0.10
C LEU A 285 -5.15 -0.57 0.57
N THR A 286 -3.84 -0.58 0.30
CA THR A 286 -2.96 0.55 0.55
C THR A 286 -2.50 1.15 -0.77
N ALA A 287 -2.27 2.46 -0.83
CA ALA A 287 -1.79 3.13 -2.02
C ALA A 287 -0.76 4.22 -1.70
N TYR A 288 0.35 4.20 -2.44
CA TYR A 288 1.49 5.11 -2.32
C TYR A 288 1.56 6.06 -3.50
N ALA A 289 1.99 7.31 -3.23
CA ALA A 289 2.31 8.31 -4.25
C ALA A 289 1.17 8.57 -5.26
N VAL A 290 -0.07 8.34 -4.86
CA VAL A 290 -1.27 8.62 -5.66
C VAL A 290 -1.86 9.98 -5.29
N LYS A 291 -2.42 10.70 -6.27
CA LYS A 291 -3.14 11.95 -6.04
C LYS A 291 -4.60 11.64 -5.67
N ALA A 292 -4.79 10.95 -4.55
CA ALA A 292 -6.10 10.57 -4.05
C ALA A 292 -6.19 10.86 -2.54
N SER A 293 -7.39 11.06 -2.06
CA SER A 293 -7.71 11.09 -0.63
C SER A 293 -7.99 9.67 -0.12
N ALA A 294 -7.84 9.42 1.17
CA ALA A 294 -8.30 8.19 1.81
C ALA A 294 -9.80 7.91 1.56
N LEU A 295 -10.62 8.96 1.35
CA LEU A 295 -12.02 8.82 0.94
C LEU A 295 -12.19 8.11 -0.41
N THR A 296 -11.24 8.24 -1.33
CA THR A 296 -11.27 7.51 -2.61
C THR A 296 -11.21 6.00 -2.36
N LEU A 297 -10.32 5.57 -1.47
CA LEU A 297 -10.19 4.15 -1.12
C LEU A 297 -11.36 3.67 -0.26
N HIS A 298 -11.90 4.55 0.62
CA HIS A 298 -13.10 4.25 1.39
C HIS A 298 -14.25 3.84 0.48
N TYR A 299 -14.63 4.71 -0.46
CA TYR A 299 -15.75 4.45 -1.36
C TYR A 299 -15.47 3.30 -2.35
N ALA A 300 -14.24 3.12 -2.80
CA ALA A 300 -13.87 2.01 -3.66
C ALA A 300 -14.03 0.65 -2.95
N ILE A 301 -13.60 0.56 -1.68
CA ILE A 301 -13.79 -0.64 -0.86
C ILE A 301 -15.26 -0.82 -0.47
N GLU A 302 -15.96 0.25 -0.08
CA GLU A 302 -17.39 0.18 0.26
C GLU A 302 -18.22 -0.33 -0.93
N GLU A 303 -17.92 0.14 -2.14
CA GLU A 303 -18.59 -0.34 -3.35
C GLU A 303 -18.27 -1.80 -3.65
N MET A 304 -16.98 -2.19 -3.59
CA MET A 304 -16.55 -3.57 -3.75
C MET A 304 -17.24 -4.51 -2.76
N MET A 305 -17.42 -4.07 -1.50
CA MET A 305 -17.97 -4.90 -0.41
C MET A 305 -19.48 -4.76 -0.25
N ARG A 306 -20.16 -4.05 -1.15
CA ARG A 306 -21.62 -3.83 -1.09
C ARG A 306 -22.40 -5.13 -0.94
N GLY A 307 -23.34 -5.15 0.01
CA GLY A 307 -24.20 -6.32 0.31
C GLY A 307 -23.56 -7.35 1.22
N LEU A 308 -22.33 -7.15 1.69
CA LEU A 308 -21.71 -7.95 2.74
C LEU A 308 -21.83 -7.25 4.09
N ASN A 309 -22.03 -8.04 5.14
CA ASN A 309 -22.11 -7.50 6.51
C ASN A 309 -20.70 -7.25 7.05
N GLY A 310 -20.36 -5.99 7.28
CA GLY A 310 -19.07 -5.56 7.77
C GLY A 310 -18.95 -4.05 7.85
N GLN A 311 -17.74 -3.57 8.14
CA GLN A 311 -17.43 -2.16 8.31
C GLN A 311 -16.27 -1.76 7.40
N THR A 312 -16.41 -0.60 6.74
CA THR A 312 -15.34 0.01 5.95
C THR A 312 -14.71 1.15 6.75
N GLU A 313 -13.40 1.14 6.82
CA GLU A 313 -12.56 2.17 7.40
C GLU A 313 -11.57 2.69 6.35
N ALA A 314 -11.13 3.93 6.50
CA ALA A 314 -10.08 4.50 5.68
C ALA A 314 -9.23 5.49 6.47
N GLY A 315 -8.01 5.70 6.00
CA GLY A 315 -7.09 6.57 6.70
C GLY A 315 -5.74 6.67 6.02
N GLU A 316 -4.77 7.05 6.83
CA GLU A 316 -3.38 7.21 6.43
C GLU A 316 -2.49 6.33 7.31
N VAL A 317 -1.52 5.64 6.72
CA VAL A 317 -0.43 4.99 7.46
C VAL A 317 0.69 6.00 7.65
N VAL A 318 1.05 6.18 8.91
CA VAL A 318 1.90 7.28 9.34
C VAL A 318 3.08 6.81 10.16
N LEU A 319 4.14 7.60 10.16
CA LEU A 319 5.29 7.44 11.06
C LEU A 319 5.39 8.65 11.97
N GLN A 320 5.64 8.43 13.25
CA GLN A 320 5.92 9.49 14.19
C GLN A 320 7.44 9.72 14.29
N GLU A 321 7.89 10.94 14.07
CA GLU A 321 9.29 11.29 14.25
C GLU A 321 9.66 11.41 15.73
N LYS A 322 10.88 11.00 16.05
CA LYS A 322 11.40 11.01 17.42
C LYS A 322 11.80 12.40 17.89
N SER A 323 12.25 13.26 16.98
CA SER A 323 12.80 14.60 17.30
C SER A 323 11.75 15.54 17.86
N ALA A 324 10.69 15.83 17.12
CA ALA A 324 9.64 16.78 17.48
C ALA A 324 8.26 16.13 17.64
N GLY A 325 8.14 14.80 17.45
CA GLY A 325 6.88 14.08 17.57
C GLY A 325 5.88 14.34 16.43
N ARG A 326 6.34 14.99 15.33
CA ARG A 326 5.49 15.22 14.17
C ARG A 326 5.12 13.90 13.51
N ILE A 327 3.96 13.88 12.88
CA ILE A 327 3.44 12.71 12.17
C ILE A 327 3.63 12.94 10.68
N LEU A 328 4.33 12.01 10.02
CA LEU A 328 4.55 11.99 8.58
C LEU A 328 3.64 10.93 7.95
N SER A 329 2.73 11.36 7.08
CA SER A 329 1.89 10.46 6.28
C SER A 329 2.68 9.92 5.10
N LEU A 330 2.59 8.61 4.84
CA LEU A 330 3.37 7.96 3.77
C LEU A 330 2.50 7.23 2.75
N ALA A 331 1.30 6.82 3.15
CA ALA A 331 0.34 6.19 2.25
C ALA A 331 -1.09 6.35 2.77
N ILE A 332 -2.05 6.18 1.89
CA ILE A 332 -3.47 6.11 2.24
C ILE A 332 -3.93 4.65 2.20
N PHE A 333 -4.93 4.32 3.02
CA PHE A 333 -5.55 3.00 2.99
C PHE A 333 -7.08 3.06 3.01
N GLY A 334 -7.69 2.00 2.47
CA GLY A 334 -9.07 1.62 2.72
C GLY A 334 -9.10 0.16 3.14
N ARG A 335 -9.88 -0.20 4.17
CA ARG A 335 -10.00 -1.57 4.65
C ARG A 335 -11.43 -1.90 5.05
N TRP A 336 -11.78 -3.16 4.90
CA TRP A 336 -13.07 -3.69 5.31
C TRP A 336 -12.85 -4.93 6.17
N SER A 337 -13.65 -5.06 7.23
CA SER A 337 -13.70 -6.28 8.03
C SER A 337 -15.14 -6.73 8.26
N SER A 338 -15.35 -8.05 8.34
CA SER A 338 -16.66 -8.62 8.66
C SER A 338 -17.11 -8.18 10.06
N GLY A 339 -18.37 -7.86 10.21
CA GLY A 339 -18.98 -7.67 11.53
C GLY A 339 -18.79 -8.91 12.40
N ARG A 340 -18.64 -8.69 13.70
CA ARG A 340 -18.57 -9.75 14.72
C ARG A 340 -19.88 -10.49 14.82
#